data_78a4e5cd5070ffb2c23a0ff216ab9f3c
#
_entry.id   78a4e5cd5070ffb2c23a0ff216ab9f3c
#
_cell.length_a   1.000
_cell.length_b   1.000
_cell.length_c   1.000
_cell.angle_alpha   90.00
_cell.angle_beta   90.00
_cell.angle_gamma   90.00
#
_symmetry.space_group_name_H-M   'P 1'
#
loop_
_entity.id
_entity.type
_entity.pdbx_description
1 polymer ?
#
loop_
_entity_poly.entity_id
_entity_poly.type
_entity_poly.pdbx_seq_one_letter_code
_entity_poly.pdbx_strand_id
1 'polypeptide(L)'
;MPKTNDPSRRGFLAASLSGASAGFLASGQSAAEAAAEPGEKAAAAAKVRYAELLPLEFRRRLAERPIAYLPLGTLEWHGEHLPLGSDALQAEGLMVECARKFGGIVMPPIHLGPDRAKPTDHGKMLVGMDYADSTTPPRQLDGSCYWVPMGLHLLMVDAILTQLKRAGFRAVFADGHGPSRWSWVENIPEREARFGLRLFGVTKEISRQWKSQVDHAARNETSLMMHLRPDLVDLSQLPQARSTWPQGVGGEDPRDASATHGKECLQKSLELLRQMFAKAGLL
;
A
#
# COMPACT_ATOMS: atom_id res chain seq x y z
N MET A 1 -6.72 -49.47 19.04
CA MET A 1 -6.65 -50.50 17.97
C MET A 1 -7.61 -50.09 16.88
N PRO A 2 -7.26 -50.23 15.58
CA PRO A 2 -5.96 -50.49 14.98
C PRO A 2 -5.46 -49.32 14.11
N LYS A 3 -4.18 -49.39 13.75
CA LYS A 3 -3.44 -48.52 12.81
C LYS A 3 -3.88 -48.82 11.36
N THR A 4 -4.02 -47.79 10.54
CA THR A 4 -4.04 -47.95 9.07
C THR A 4 -2.90 -47.16 8.45
N ASN A 5 -2.05 -47.88 7.70
CA ASN A 5 -0.96 -47.42 6.86
C ASN A 5 -1.50 -46.66 5.65
N ASP A 6 -0.86 -45.53 5.33
CA ASP A 6 -0.99 -44.88 4.03
C ASP A 6 0.31 -45.07 3.21
N PRO A 7 0.26 -45.61 1.99
CA PRO A 7 1.40 -45.67 1.09
C PRO A 7 1.18 -44.83 -0.18
N SER A 8 1.69 -43.62 -0.24
CA SER A 8 1.88 -42.94 -1.54
C SER A 8 3.06 -41.99 -1.56
N ARG A 9 4.28 -42.57 -1.56
CA ARG A 9 5.46 -41.95 -2.16
C ARG A 9 5.70 -42.58 -3.51
N ARG A 10 5.45 -41.88 -4.59
CA ARG A 10 5.97 -42.23 -5.93
C ARG A 10 6.73 -41.01 -6.48
N GLY A 11 7.98 -41.31 -6.81
CA GLY A 11 8.97 -40.48 -7.36
C GLY A 11 8.65 -39.97 -8.76
N PHE A 12 9.21 -38.81 -9.08
CA PHE A 12 9.29 -38.29 -10.43
C PHE A 12 10.70 -38.50 -10.98
N LEU A 13 10.74 -39.22 -12.09
CA LEU A 13 11.91 -39.48 -12.90
C LEU A 13 12.39 -38.20 -13.62
N ALA A 14 13.70 -38.05 -13.67
CA ALA A 14 14.41 -37.09 -14.51
C ALA A 14 14.35 -37.56 -15.99
N ALA A 15 14.05 -36.63 -16.88
CA ALA A 15 14.29 -36.80 -18.30
C ALA A 15 15.18 -35.65 -18.80
N SER A 16 16.39 -36.00 -19.17
CA SER A 16 17.33 -35.16 -19.89
C SER A 16 17.02 -35.18 -21.39
N LEU A 17 16.93 -34.03 -22.03
CA LEU A 17 17.04 -33.89 -23.48
C LEU A 17 17.96 -32.73 -23.84
N SER A 18 19.08 -33.06 -24.44
CA SER A 18 20.03 -32.24 -25.14
C SER A 18 19.52 -31.82 -26.53
N GLY A 19 19.82 -30.63 -26.99
CA GLY A 19 19.70 -30.34 -28.41
C GLY A 19 19.78 -28.88 -28.84
N ALA A 20 20.93 -28.53 -29.42
CA ALA A 20 21.16 -27.64 -30.56
C ALA A 20 21.03 -26.11 -30.40
N SER A 21 22.20 -25.50 -30.49
CA SER A 21 22.52 -24.10 -30.81
C SER A 21 22.09 -23.70 -32.22
N ALA A 22 21.42 -22.53 -32.33
CA ALA A 22 21.42 -21.76 -33.60
C ALA A 22 21.64 -20.28 -33.23
N GLY A 23 22.76 -19.75 -33.75
CA GLY A 23 23.10 -18.34 -33.60
C GLY A 23 22.23 -17.45 -34.49
N PHE A 24 21.87 -16.27 -33.92
CA PHE A 24 21.33 -15.16 -34.68
C PHE A 24 22.10 -13.88 -34.33
N LEU A 25 22.66 -13.26 -35.35
CA LEU A 25 23.38 -11.98 -35.30
C LEU A 25 22.34 -10.86 -35.05
N ALA A 26 22.50 -10.11 -33.97
CA ALA A 26 21.72 -8.91 -33.70
C ALA A 26 22.53 -7.68 -34.14
N SER A 27 21.93 -6.93 -35.03
CA SER A 27 22.30 -5.58 -35.42
C SER A 27 22.03 -4.59 -34.30
N GLY A 28 23.04 -3.75 -33.99
CA GLY A 28 22.96 -2.76 -32.94
C GLY A 28 22.03 -1.60 -33.25
N GLN A 29 21.33 -1.14 -32.21
CA GLN A 29 20.89 0.24 -32.06
C GLN A 29 21.27 0.72 -30.66
N SER A 30 22.23 1.66 -30.65
CA SER A 30 22.66 2.39 -29.46
C SER A 30 21.63 3.46 -29.14
N ALA A 31 20.79 3.24 -28.10
CA ALA A 31 20.15 4.32 -27.39
C ALA A 31 21.01 4.66 -26.17
N ALA A 32 21.47 5.88 -26.09
CA ALA A 32 22.25 6.38 -24.96
C ALA A 32 21.38 6.38 -23.71
N GLU A 33 21.49 5.33 -22.91
CA GLU A 33 20.91 5.20 -21.58
C GLU A 33 21.79 6.02 -20.63
N ALA A 34 21.24 7.13 -20.11
CA ALA A 34 21.94 7.91 -19.08
C ALA A 34 22.28 6.98 -17.91
N ALA A 35 23.57 6.76 -17.69
CA ALA A 35 24.06 5.88 -16.65
C ALA A 35 23.70 6.45 -15.26
N ALA A 36 22.70 5.86 -14.62
CA ALA A 36 22.44 6.10 -13.21
C ALA A 36 23.64 5.63 -12.37
N GLU A 37 24.00 6.40 -11.36
CA GLU A 37 25.11 6.10 -10.45
C GLU A 37 24.97 4.69 -9.85
N PRO A 38 26.07 3.95 -9.63
CA PRO A 38 26.01 2.56 -9.13
C PRO A 38 25.23 2.41 -7.81
N GLY A 39 25.21 3.43 -6.96
CA GLY A 39 24.44 3.46 -5.72
C GLY A 39 22.91 3.56 -5.92
N GLU A 40 22.45 4.31 -6.94
CA GLU A 40 21.01 4.42 -7.26
C GLU A 40 20.45 3.14 -7.88
N LYS A 41 21.21 2.47 -8.75
CA LYS A 41 20.84 1.16 -9.31
C LYS A 41 20.76 0.08 -8.24
N ALA A 42 21.67 0.07 -7.27
CA ALA A 42 21.65 -0.88 -6.15
C ALA A 42 20.46 -0.63 -5.20
N ALA A 43 20.13 0.63 -4.91
CA ALA A 43 18.98 0.99 -4.07
C ALA A 43 17.65 0.67 -4.75
N ALA A 44 17.53 0.92 -6.06
CA ALA A 44 16.32 0.59 -6.85
C ALA A 44 16.09 -0.93 -6.95
N ALA A 45 17.16 -1.73 -6.95
CA ALA A 45 17.09 -3.20 -6.99
C ALA A 45 16.90 -3.84 -5.61
N ALA A 46 17.01 -3.08 -4.51
CA ALA A 46 16.92 -3.64 -3.17
C ALA A 46 15.50 -4.16 -2.86
N LYS A 47 15.39 -5.45 -2.53
CA LYS A 47 14.17 -6.04 -2.00
C LYS A 47 13.85 -5.41 -0.65
N VAL A 48 12.68 -4.84 -0.52
CA VAL A 48 12.23 -4.16 0.71
C VAL A 48 10.94 -4.75 1.29
N ARG A 49 10.19 -5.52 0.47
CA ARG A 49 8.94 -6.15 0.90
C ARG A 49 9.23 -7.41 1.69
N TYR A 50 8.65 -7.50 2.88
CA TYR A 50 8.83 -8.65 3.79
C TYR A 50 8.56 -10.00 3.12
N ALA A 51 7.49 -10.10 2.32
CA ALA A 51 7.12 -11.32 1.62
C ALA A 51 8.13 -11.79 0.57
N GLU A 52 9.04 -10.91 0.13
CA GLU A 52 10.05 -11.19 -0.89
C GLU A 52 11.45 -11.47 -0.30
N LEU A 53 11.63 -11.22 1.01
CA LEU A 53 12.93 -11.35 1.66
C LEU A 53 13.26 -12.81 2.02
N LEU A 54 14.47 -13.21 1.70
CA LEU A 54 15.06 -14.41 2.30
C LEU A 54 15.42 -14.13 3.77
N PRO A 55 15.50 -15.16 4.65
CA PRO A 55 15.84 -14.96 6.06
C PRO A 55 17.14 -14.18 6.31
N LEU A 56 18.14 -14.32 5.45
CA LEU A 56 19.39 -13.56 5.55
C LEU A 56 19.18 -12.08 5.20
N GLU A 57 18.41 -11.79 4.15
CA GLU A 57 18.06 -10.43 3.72
C GLU A 57 17.25 -9.73 4.81
N PHE A 58 16.27 -10.43 5.40
CA PHE A 58 15.50 -9.93 6.54
C PHE A 58 16.40 -9.54 7.71
N ARG A 59 17.31 -10.43 8.15
CA ARG A 59 18.22 -10.15 9.26
C ARG A 59 19.10 -8.93 9.00
N ARG A 60 19.65 -8.78 7.79
CA ARG A 60 20.47 -7.63 7.41
C ARG A 60 19.67 -6.33 7.51
N ARG A 61 18.50 -6.27 6.86
CA ARG A 61 17.66 -5.06 6.86
C ARG A 61 17.18 -4.70 8.26
N LEU A 62 16.80 -5.68 9.07
CA LEU A 62 16.39 -5.46 10.45
C LEU A 62 17.54 -4.92 11.31
N ALA A 63 18.75 -5.44 11.14
CA ALA A 63 19.94 -4.97 11.86
C ALA A 63 20.32 -3.54 11.43
N GLU A 64 20.24 -3.23 10.14
CA GLU A 64 20.55 -1.91 9.60
C GLU A 64 19.50 -0.86 10.05
N ARG A 65 18.22 -1.20 9.98
CA ARG A 65 17.13 -0.27 10.30
C ARG A 65 15.89 -1.03 10.79
N PRO A 66 15.67 -1.15 12.10
CA PRO A 66 14.56 -1.93 12.69
C PRO A 66 13.22 -1.19 12.63
N ILE A 67 12.85 -0.70 11.45
CA ILE A 67 11.59 -0.01 11.15
C ILE A 67 10.73 -0.92 10.29
N ALA A 68 9.48 -1.16 10.69
CA ALA A 68 8.44 -1.75 9.87
C ALA A 68 7.56 -0.66 9.26
N TYR A 69 7.24 -0.79 7.99
CA TYR A 69 6.24 0.02 7.30
C TYR A 69 5.00 -0.83 7.10
N LEU A 70 3.86 -0.43 7.66
CA LEU A 70 2.63 -1.20 7.66
C LEU A 70 1.56 -0.49 6.82
N PRO A 71 1.36 -0.86 5.54
CA PRO A 71 0.32 -0.28 4.72
C PRO A 71 -1.07 -0.70 5.22
N LEU A 72 -1.91 0.29 5.56
CA LEU A 72 -3.28 0.10 6.06
C LEU A 72 -4.26 0.43 4.94
N GLY A 73 -4.74 -0.57 4.22
CA GLY A 73 -5.67 -0.38 3.12
C GLY A 73 -7.09 -0.81 3.45
N THR A 74 -7.90 -0.77 2.42
CA THR A 74 -9.19 -1.45 2.29
C THR A 74 -9.41 -1.78 0.82
N LEU A 75 -10.52 -2.46 0.49
CA LEU A 75 -11.00 -2.59 -0.88
C LEU A 75 -12.33 -1.85 -0.96
N GLU A 76 -12.30 -0.65 -1.53
CA GLU A 76 -13.47 0.21 -1.67
C GLU A 76 -13.53 0.89 -3.04
N TRP A 77 -14.66 1.49 -3.33
CA TRP A 77 -14.87 2.26 -4.54
C TRP A 77 -13.96 3.50 -4.60
N HIS A 78 -13.19 3.62 -5.69
CA HIS A 78 -12.34 4.76 -6.00
C HIS A 78 -12.67 5.34 -7.39
N GLY A 79 -13.96 5.55 -7.68
CA GLY A 79 -14.41 5.92 -9.02
C GLY A 79 -14.31 4.75 -10.00
N GLU A 80 -14.74 4.97 -11.24
CA GLU A 80 -14.65 3.97 -12.32
C GLU A 80 -13.22 3.82 -12.87
N HIS A 81 -12.33 4.75 -12.56
CA HIS A 81 -11.01 4.91 -13.20
C HIS A 81 -9.84 4.38 -12.36
N LEU A 82 -10.06 4.06 -11.10
CA LEU A 82 -9.02 3.54 -10.19
C LEU A 82 -9.37 2.14 -9.68
N PRO A 83 -8.35 1.33 -9.33
CA PRO A 83 -8.59 0.00 -8.78
C PRO A 83 -9.19 0.09 -7.36
N LEU A 84 -10.02 -0.90 -7.01
CA LEU A 84 -10.62 -1.01 -5.68
C LEU A 84 -9.60 -1.04 -4.52
N GLY A 85 -8.37 -1.46 -4.79
CA GLY A 85 -7.29 -1.53 -3.82
C GLY A 85 -6.41 -0.27 -3.74
N SER A 86 -6.86 0.87 -4.26
CA SER A 86 -6.07 2.11 -4.36
C SER A 86 -5.39 2.50 -3.06
N ASP A 87 -6.09 2.51 -1.94
CA ASP A 87 -5.52 2.84 -0.62
C ASP A 87 -4.29 2.01 -0.27
N ALA A 88 -4.42 0.69 -0.39
CA ALA A 88 -3.34 -0.23 -0.06
C ALA A 88 -2.15 -0.11 -1.04
N LEU A 89 -2.45 0.04 -2.33
CA LEU A 89 -1.43 0.17 -3.39
C LEU A 89 -0.64 1.47 -3.26
N GLN A 90 -1.31 2.58 -2.96
CA GLN A 90 -0.67 3.88 -2.74
C GLN A 90 0.19 3.87 -1.46
N ALA A 91 -0.38 3.35 -0.36
CA ALA A 91 0.36 3.24 0.90
C ALA A 91 1.59 2.33 0.76
N GLU A 92 1.45 1.16 0.14
CA GLU A 92 2.57 0.27 -0.12
C GLU A 92 3.62 0.92 -1.02
N GLY A 93 3.20 1.58 -2.11
CA GLY A 93 4.10 2.28 -3.03
C GLY A 93 4.94 3.34 -2.33
N LEU A 94 4.32 4.20 -1.52
CA LEU A 94 5.01 5.20 -0.69
C LEU A 94 6.00 4.52 0.28
N MET A 95 5.57 3.46 0.97
CA MET A 95 6.38 2.77 1.97
C MET A 95 7.56 2.01 1.36
N VAL A 96 7.41 1.51 0.13
CA VAL A 96 8.52 0.94 -0.65
C VAL A 96 9.60 1.99 -0.91
N GLU A 97 9.21 3.19 -1.32
CA GLU A 97 10.16 4.29 -1.52
C GLU A 97 10.79 4.75 -0.21
N CYS A 98 10.03 4.78 0.90
CA CYS A 98 10.59 5.01 2.25
C CYS A 98 11.65 3.97 2.60
N ALA A 99 11.35 2.68 2.44
CA ALA A 99 12.26 1.60 2.79
C ALA A 99 13.52 1.55 1.90
N ARG A 100 13.41 1.99 0.64
CA ARG A 100 14.55 2.15 -0.27
C ARG A 100 15.47 3.30 0.15
N LYS A 101 14.88 4.43 0.57
CA LYS A 101 15.63 5.65 0.93
C LYS A 101 16.12 5.65 2.38
N PHE A 102 15.33 5.14 3.31
CA PHE A 102 15.56 5.28 4.75
C PHE A 102 15.89 3.95 5.45
N GLY A 103 15.87 2.84 4.71
CA GLY A 103 15.97 1.49 5.29
C GLY A 103 14.66 1.02 5.92
N GLY A 104 14.69 -0.15 6.52
CA GLY A 104 13.50 -0.80 7.08
C GLY A 104 12.85 -1.81 6.13
N ILE A 105 11.69 -2.33 6.50
CA ILE A 105 11.01 -3.43 5.82
C ILE A 105 9.53 -3.09 5.65
N VAL A 106 9.00 -3.26 4.44
CA VAL A 106 7.58 -3.05 4.13
C VAL A 106 6.83 -4.35 4.39
N MET A 107 5.87 -4.29 5.30
CA MET A 107 4.99 -5.41 5.63
C MET A 107 3.93 -5.60 4.54
N PRO A 108 3.35 -6.80 4.41
CA PRO A 108 2.23 -7.02 3.52
C PRO A 108 1.07 -6.06 3.84
N PRO A 109 0.42 -5.46 2.83
CA PRO A 109 -0.71 -4.57 3.04
C PRO A 109 -1.88 -5.27 3.76
N ILE A 110 -2.52 -4.56 4.69
CA ILE A 110 -3.79 -4.99 5.24
C ILE A 110 -4.90 -4.48 4.32
N HIS A 111 -5.48 -5.36 3.51
CA HIS A 111 -6.61 -5.03 2.65
C HIS A 111 -7.96 -5.11 3.37
N LEU A 112 -8.02 -5.71 4.55
CA LEU A 112 -9.21 -5.79 5.42
C LEU A 112 -9.26 -4.56 6.33
N GLY A 113 -9.49 -3.40 5.76
CA GLY A 113 -9.69 -2.15 6.51
C GLY A 113 -11.09 -2.06 7.12
N PRO A 114 -11.26 -1.25 8.18
CA PRO A 114 -12.56 -0.97 8.75
C PRO A 114 -13.23 0.16 7.97
N ASP A 115 -14.57 0.18 7.99
CA ASP A 115 -15.30 1.33 7.52
C ASP A 115 -16.60 1.52 8.32
N ARG A 116 -17.25 2.68 8.13
CA ARG A 116 -18.55 2.96 8.69
C ARG A 116 -19.61 2.17 7.94
N ALA A 117 -20.57 1.62 8.67
CA ALA A 117 -21.66 0.86 8.11
C ALA A 117 -23.01 1.44 8.57
N LYS A 118 -23.97 1.52 7.65
CA LYS A 118 -25.32 2.05 7.90
C LYS A 118 -26.37 1.07 7.37
N PRO A 119 -27.30 0.58 8.21
CA PRO A 119 -28.42 -0.22 7.73
C PRO A 119 -29.36 0.64 6.90
N THR A 120 -29.99 0.04 5.89
CA THR A 120 -31.08 0.62 5.12
C THR A 120 -32.43 0.08 5.60
N ASP A 121 -33.53 0.78 5.24
CA ASP A 121 -34.91 0.38 5.57
C ASP A 121 -35.29 -0.99 4.96
N HIS A 122 -34.53 -1.47 3.99
CA HIS A 122 -34.73 -2.77 3.33
C HIS A 122 -33.77 -3.87 3.82
N GLY A 123 -33.12 -3.69 4.97
CA GLY A 123 -32.23 -4.69 5.58
C GLY A 123 -30.88 -4.85 4.87
N LYS A 124 -30.56 -4.01 3.88
CA LYS A 124 -29.21 -3.95 3.28
C LYS A 124 -28.30 -3.07 4.13
N MET A 125 -27.02 -3.34 4.06
CA MET A 125 -25.98 -2.52 4.71
C MET A 125 -25.28 -1.68 3.63
N LEU A 126 -25.19 -0.37 3.86
CA LEU A 126 -24.30 0.53 3.11
C LEU A 126 -22.99 0.70 3.90
N VAL A 127 -21.85 0.70 3.20
CA VAL A 127 -20.54 0.75 3.82
C VAL A 127 -19.67 1.80 3.13
N GLY A 128 -18.99 2.62 3.91
CA GLY A 128 -18.00 3.58 3.41
C GLY A 128 -18.55 4.50 2.32
N MET A 129 -18.01 4.37 1.12
CA MET A 129 -18.36 5.21 -0.03
C MET A 129 -19.78 5.01 -0.56
N ASP A 130 -20.49 3.93 -0.18
CA ASP A 130 -21.88 3.69 -0.59
C ASP A 130 -22.82 4.84 -0.22
N TYR A 131 -22.49 5.59 0.84
CA TYR A 131 -23.30 6.71 1.37
C TYR A 131 -22.47 7.95 1.72
N ALA A 132 -21.30 8.09 1.14
CA ALA A 132 -20.53 9.33 1.20
C ALA A 132 -21.29 10.48 0.48
N ASP A 133 -21.00 11.74 0.84
CA ASP A 133 -21.62 12.92 0.23
C ASP A 133 -21.41 12.98 -1.29
N SER A 134 -20.31 12.38 -1.75
CA SER A 134 -19.98 12.24 -3.18
C SER A 134 -20.72 11.09 -3.90
N THR A 135 -21.57 10.33 -3.21
CA THR A 135 -22.37 9.22 -3.74
C THR A 135 -23.86 9.56 -3.70
N THR A 136 -24.41 9.99 -4.82
CA THR A 136 -25.81 10.42 -4.90
C THR A 136 -26.54 9.71 -6.06
N PRO A 137 -27.66 9.00 -5.81
CA PRO A 137 -28.19 8.64 -4.49
C PRO A 137 -27.33 7.59 -3.76
N PRO A 138 -27.38 7.49 -2.41
CA PRO A 138 -26.71 6.45 -1.64
C PRO A 138 -27.12 5.06 -2.13
N ARG A 139 -26.15 4.22 -2.44
CA ARG A 139 -26.36 2.84 -2.90
C ARG A 139 -25.10 2.03 -2.71
N GLN A 140 -25.25 0.70 -2.63
CA GLN A 140 -24.09 -0.19 -2.70
C GLN A 140 -23.34 0.03 -4.02
N LEU A 141 -22.06 0.35 -3.95
CA LEU A 141 -21.16 0.51 -5.08
C LEU A 141 -20.50 -0.82 -5.43
N ASP A 142 -20.23 -1.01 -6.70
CA ASP A 142 -19.74 -2.29 -7.23
C ASP A 142 -18.32 -2.58 -6.72
N GLY A 143 -18.08 -3.82 -6.28
CA GLY A 143 -16.79 -4.29 -5.79
C GLY A 143 -16.42 -3.88 -4.35
N SER A 144 -17.18 -3.00 -3.70
CA SER A 144 -16.97 -2.65 -2.29
C SER A 144 -17.55 -3.75 -1.38
N CYS A 145 -16.77 -4.80 -1.10
CA CYS A 145 -17.24 -5.98 -0.38
C CYS A 145 -16.22 -6.63 0.58
N TYR A 146 -15.04 -6.05 0.71
CA TYR A 146 -13.92 -6.66 1.46
C TYR A 146 -13.44 -5.75 2.59
N TRP A 147 -14.22 -5.68 3.66
CA TRP A 147 -14.00 -4.85 4.84
C TRP A 147 -14.28 -5.65 6.12
N VAL A 148 -13.85 -5.11 7.27
CA VAL A 148 -14.11 -5.70 8.58
C VAL A 148 -14.60 -4.65 9.58
N PRO A 149 -15.34 -5.05 10.63
CA PRO A 149 -15.66 -4.14 11.73
C PRO A 149 -14.40 -3.62 12.42
N MET A 150 -14.43 -2.36 12.90
CA MET A 150 -13.32 -1.70 13.58
C MET A 150 -12.69 -2.57 14.68
N GLY A 151 -13.49 -3.25 15.51
CA GLY A 151 -12.96 -4.10 16.57
C GLY A 151 -12.07 -5.24 16.07
N LEU A 152 -12.43 -5.87 14.94
CA LEU A 152 -11.60 -6.91 14.35
C LEU A 152 -10.31 -6.33 13.76
N HIS A 153 -10.40 -5.18 13.09
CA HIS A 153 -9.22 -4.48 12.56
C HIS A 153 -8.22 -4.15 13.69
N LEU A 154 -8.69 -3.61 14.81
CA LEU A 154 -7.84 -3.30 15.95
C LEU A 154 -7.14 -4.55 16.49
N LEU A 155 -7.85 -5.68 16.62
CA LEU A 155 -7.26 -6.96 17.04
C LEU A 155 -6.20 -7.47 16.06
N MET A 156 -6.44 -7.35 14.75
CA MET A 156 -5.47 -7.73 13.72
C MET A 156 -4.18 -6.88 13.82
N VAL A 157 -4.33 -5.56 13.96
CA VAL A 157 -3.21 -4.64 14.13
C VAL A 157 -2.41 -4.98 15.40
N ASP A 158 -3.07 -5.22 16.53
CA ASP A 158 -2.42 -5.58 17.78
C ASP A 158 -1.68 -6.92 17.71
N ALA A 159 -2.25 -7.90 17.01
CA ALA A 159 -1.59 -9.18 16.74
C ALA A 159 -0.32 -8.99 15.89
N ILE A 160 -0.38 -8.14 14.86
CA ILE A 160 0.79 -7.80 14.02
C ILE A 160 1.86 -7.10 14.87
N LEU A 161 1.52 -6.09 15.68
CA LEU A 161 2.47 -5.38 16.55
C LEU A 161 3.17 -6.33 17.52
N THR A 162 2.44 -7.28 18.09
CA THR A 162 3.02 -8.35 18.94
C THR A 162 4.13 -9.11 18.20
N GLN A 163 3.88 -9.50 16.95
CA GLN A 163 4.86 -10.25 16.16
C GLN A 163 6.04 -9.38 15.68
N LEU A 164 5.78 -8.12 15.32
CA LEU A 164 6.84 -7.19 14.96
C LEU A 164 7.79 -6.95 16.15
N LYS A 165 7.26 -6.75 17.35
CA LYS A 165 8.07 -6.64 18.55
C LYS A 165 8.90 -7.90 18.80
N ARG A 166 8.27 -9.07 18.74
CA ARG A 166 8.95 -10.37 18.91
C ARG A 166 10.07 -10.56 17.88
N ALA A 167 9.89 -10.10 16.64
CA ALA A 167 10.87 -10.21 15.56
C ALA A 167 12.06 -9.24 15.71
N GLY A 168 11.99 -8.24 16.60
CA GLY A 168 13.08 -7.31 16.87
C GLY A 168 12.91 -5.92 16.23
N PHE A 169 11.77 -5.62 15.63
CA PHE A 169 11.46 -4.25 15.22
C PHE A 169 11.40 -3.31 16.42
N ARG A 170 11.76 -2.06 16.23
CA ARG A 170 11.76 -1.00 17.27
C ARG A 170 10.80 0.12 16.95
N ALA A 171 10.47 0.29 15.69
CA ALA A 171 9.56 1.34 15.22
C ALA A 171 8.61 0.80 14.15
N VAL A 172 7.40 1.36 14.08
CA VAL A 172 6.41 1.07 13.03
C VAL A 172 5.84 2.39 12.53
N PHE A 173 5.87 2.58 11.22
CA PHE A 173 5.09 3.61 10.54
C PHE A 173 3.90 2.94 9.84
N ALA A 174 2.68 3.43 10.08
CA ALA A 174 1.50 2.94 9.39
C ALA A 174 0.64 4.08 8.85
N ASP A 175 0.11 3.91 7.66
CA ASP A 175 -0.75 4.85 6.95
C ASP A 175 -1.52 4.17 5.83
N GLY A 176 -2.56 4.82 5.29
CA GLY A 176 -3.39 4.34 4.17
C GLY A 176 -4.83 4.80 4.27
N HIS A 177 -5.77 3.88 4.14
CA HIS A 177 -7.22 4.13 4.23
C HIS A 177 -7.64 5.01 5.42
N GLY A 178 -8.52 5.97 5.20
CA GLY A 178 -8.89 6.99 6.17
C GLY A 178 -9.27 6.44 7.56
N PRO A 179 -10.32 5.61 7.70
CA PRO A 179 -10.69 4.99 8.98
C PRO A 179 -9.56 4.19 9.64
N SER A 180 -8.75 3.45 8.87
CA SER A 180 -7.58 2.72 9.38
C SER A 180 -6.53 3.66 9.93
N ARG A 181 -6.21 4.73 9.19
CA ARG A 181 -5.25 5.78 9.59
C ARG A 181 -5.66 6.43 10.89
N TRP A 182 -6.91 6.88 10.99
CA TRP A 182 -7.36 7.60 12.18
C TRP A 182 -7.37 6.69 13.40
N SER A 183 -7.85 5.46 13.27
CA SER A 183 -7.79 4.48 14.37
C SER A 183 -6.35 4.15 14.77
N TRP A 184 -5.41 4.10 13.82
CA TRP A 184 -4.00 3.93 14.12
C TRP A 184 -3.46 5.07 14.96
N VAL A 185 -3.64 6.33 14.48
CA VAL A 185 -3.11 7.53 15.15
C VAL A 185 -3.69 7.74 16.53
N GLU A 186 -4.98 7.52 16.71
CA GLU A 186 -5.68 7.66 17.98
C GLU A 186 -5.17 6.66 19.05
N ASN A 187 -4.75 5.47 18.63
CA ASN A 187 -4.29 4.42 19.54
C ASN A 187 -2.75 4.38 19.70
N ILE A 188 -1.98 5.31 19.11
CA ILE A 188 -0.52 5.34 19.24
C ILE A 188 -0.07 5.33 20.71
N PRO A 189 -0.53 6.24 21.60
CA PRO A 189 0.00 6.31 22.97
C PRO A 189 -0.24 5.02 23.76
N GLU A 190 -1.44 4.43 23.65
CA GLU A 190 -1.76 3.17 24.33
C GLU A 190 -0.92 2.01 23.80
N ARG A 191 -0.79 1.91 22.47
CA ARG A 191 -0.02 0.84 21.83
C ARG A 191 1.46 0.95 22.08
N GLU A 192 2.03 2.15 22.10
CA GLU A 192 3.44 2.35 22.49
C GLU A 192 3.71 1.84 23.90
N ALA A 193 2.84 2.19 24.86
CA ALA A 193 2.94 1.72 26.23
C ALA A 193 2.80 0.19 26.35
N ARG A 194 1.86 -0.39 25.59
CA ARG A 194 1.57 -1.82 25.63
C ARG A 194 2.62 -2.69 24.94
N PHE A 195 3.10 -2.28 23.77
CA PHE A 195 4.00 -3.11 22.96
C PHE A 195 5.47 -2.72 23.08
N GLY A 196 5.79 -1.55 23.65
CA GLY A 196 7.17 -1.04 23.73
C GLY A 196 7.81 -0.85 22.35
N LEU A 197 7.00 -0.44 21.35
CA LEU A 197 7.40 -0.03 20.02
C LEU A 197 7.22 1.49 19.92
N ARG A 198 8.04 2.15 19.11
CA ARG A 198 7.77 3.54 18.70
C ARG A 198 6.86 3.52 17.50
N LEU A 199 5.74 4.23 17.57
CA LEU A 199 4.72 4.21 16.53
C LEU A 199 4.60 5.57 15.85
N PHE A 200 4.47 5.56 14.52
CA PHE A 200 4.39 6.74 13.70
C PHE A 200 3.19 6.65 12.75
N GLY A 201 2.54 7.76 12.52
CA GLY A 201 1.42 7.88 11.59
C GLY A 201 1.24 9.32 11.13
N VAL A 202 0.39 9.50 10.13
CA VAL A 202 0.05 10.82 9.58
C VAL A 202 -1.01 11.48 10.45
N THR A 203 -0.58 12.34 11.38
CA THR A 203 -1.47 13.14 12.23
C THR A 203 -2.23 14.19 11.42
N LYS A 204 -3.24 14.84 12.03
CA LYS A 204 -3.98 15.95 11.40
C LYS A 204 -3.07 17.12 10.99
N GLU A 205 -2.03 17.40 11.76
CA GLU A 205 -1.05 18.46 11.48
C GLU A 205 -0.22 18.12 10.24
N ILE A 206 0.22 16.87 10.14
CA ILE A 206 0.96 16.36 8.98
C ILE A 206 0.03 16.30 7.76
N SER A 207 -1.20 15.79 7.93
CA SER A 207 -2.19 15.66 6.87
C SER A 207 -2.48 16.98 6.15
N ARG A 208 -2.48 18.12 6.84
CA ARG A 208 -2.65 19.45 6.23
C ARG A 208 -1.55 19.81 5.24
N GLN A 209 -0.37 19.23 5.40
CA GLN A 209 0.80 19.45 4.54
C GLN A 209 0.96 18.35 3.49
N TRP A 210 0.23 17.27 3.65
CA TRP A 210 0.30 16.07 2.81
C TRP A 210 -0.37 16.34 1.46
N LYS A 211 0.25 15.91 0.36
CA LYS A 211 -0.25 16.09 -1.01
C LYS A 211 -0.67 14.77 -1.67
N SER A 212 -0.64 13.66 -0.92
CA SER A 212 -1.14 12.38 -1.36
C SER A 212 -2.17 11.85 -0.37
N GLN A 213 -3.13 11.05 -0.83
CA GLN A 213 -4.18 10.44 0.01
C GLN A 213 -4.96 11.45 0.90
N VAL A 214 -5.12 12.69 0.43
CA VAL A 214 -5.89 13.73 1.12
C VAL A 214 -7.22 14.03 0.46
N ASP A 215 -7.45 13.49 -0.73
CA ASP A 215 -8.71 13.47 -1.45
C ASP A 215 -9.19 12.01 -1.58
N HIS A 216 -10.33 11.75 -2.22
CA HIS A 216 -10.81 10.40 -2.47
C HIS A 216 -11.04 10.21 -3.95
N ALA A 217 -10.23 9.36 -4.58
CA ALA A 217 -10.24 9.06 -6.01
C ALA A 217 -10.18 10.32 -6.90
N ALA A 218 -9.75 11.45 -6.36
CA ALA A 218 -9.66 12.73 -7.05
C ALA A 218 -8.24 12.95 -7.60
N ARG A 219 -7.91 14.18 -7.91
CA ARG A 219 -6.67 14.53 -8.64
C ARG A 219 -5.40 14.01 -7.97
N ASN A 220 -5.27 14.10 -6.64
CA ASN A 220 -4.03 13.68 -5.97
C ASN A 220 -3.87 12.16 -5.97
N GLU A 221 -4.88 11.42 -5.53
CA GLU A 221 -4.83 9.96 -5.51
C GLU A 221 -4.72 9.37 -6.91
N THR A 222 -5.49 9.90 -7.87
CA THR A 222 -5.39 9.50 -9.28
C THR A 222 -3.98 9.73 -9.81
N SER A 223 -3.39 10.90 -9.55
CA SER A 223 -2.04 11.22 -9.99
C SER A 223 -0.98 10.31 -9.35
N LEU A 224 -1.14 10.04 -8.06
CA LEU A 224 -0.24 9.13 -7.33
C LEU A 224 -0.31 7.71 -7.91
N MET A 225 -1.51 7.21 -8.19
CA MET A 225 -1.69 5.92 -8.86
C MET A 225 -1.12 5.91 -10.28
N MET A 226 -1.30 6.98 -11.08
CA MET A 226 -0.68 7.12 -12.40
C MET A 226 0.85 7.07 -12.34
N HIS A 227 1.46 7.53 -11.23
CA HIS A 227 2.90 7.45 -11.04
C HIS A 227 3.36 6.07 -10.55
N LEU A 228 2.66 5.49 -9.57
CA LEU A 228 3.05 4.24 -8.94
C LEU A 228 2.63 2.99 -9.73
N ARG A 229 1.44 3.01 -10.31
CA ARG A 229 0.80 1.88 -11.01
C ARG A 229 -0.01 2.37 -12.21
N PRO A 230 0.64 2.95 -13.23
CA PRO A 230 -0.04 3.43 -14.42
C PRO A 230 -0.84 2.34 -15.16
N ASP A 231 -0.44 1.09 -14.97
CA ASP A 231 -1.11 -0.10 -15.52
C ASP A 231 -2.52 -0.35 -14.95
N LEU A 232 -2.88 0.31 -13.83
CA LEU A 232 -4.16 0.14 -13.14
C LEU A 232 -5.09 1.36 -13.23
N VAL A 233 -4.72 2.39 -13.98
CA VAL A 233 -5.50 3.63 -14.10
C VAL A 233 -6.07 3.76 -15.50
N ASP A 234 -7.39 3.95 -15.60
CA ASP A 234 -8.07 4.19 -16.89
C ASP A 234 -8.96 5.44 -16.84
N LEU A 235 -8.39 6.58 -17.18
CA LEU A 235 -9.12 7.87 -17.20
C LEU A 235 -10.27 7.91 -18.23
N SER A 236 -10.31 6.98 -19.19
CA SER A 236 -11.40 6.92 -20.18
C SER A 236 -12.73 6.52 -19.57
N GLN A 237 -12.72 5.91 -18.38
CA GLN A 237 -13.91 5.54 -17.61
C GLN A 237 -14.56 6.74 -16.90
N LEU A 238 -13.88 7.89 -16.83
CA LEU A 238 -14.46 9.11 -16.28
C LEU A 238 -15.49 9.71 -17.23
N PRO A 239 -16.57 10.37 -16.70
CA PRO A 239 -17.52 11.12 -17.52
C PRO A 239 -16.78 12.14 -18.40
N GLN A 240 -17.04 12.14 -19.70
CA GLN A 240 -16.40 13.04 -20.66
C GLN A 240 -16.82 14.52 -20.46
N ALA A 241 -18.08 14.75 -20.13
CA ALA A 241 -18.58 16.08 -19.85
C ALA A 241 -18.13 16.55 -18.44
N ARG A 242 -17.39 17.64 -18.38
CA ARG A 242 -16.92 18.21 -17.09
C ARG A 242 -18.06 18.67 -16.18
N SER A 243 -19.26 18.92 -16.73
CA SER A 243 -20.47 19.20 -15.94
C SER A 243 -20.99 17.99 -15.16
N THR A 244 -20.57 16.77 -15.51
CA THR A 244 -20.93 15.55 -14.81
C THR A 244 -19.78 15.17 -13.88
N TRP A 245 -20.03 15.24 -12.55
CA TRP A 245 -19.04 14.84 -11.56
C TRP A 245 -19.01 13.31 -11.41
N PRO A 246 -17.82 12.68 -11.31
CA PRO A 246 -17.72 11.24 -11.11
C PRO A 246 -18.28 10.83 -9.75
N GLN A 247 -19.03 9.73 -9.73
CA GLN A 247 -19.64 9.21 -8.50
C GLN A 247 -18.59 8.70 -7.50
N GLY A 248 -18.74 9.05 -6.23
CA GLY A 248 -17.86 8.60 -5.16
C GLY A 248 -16.48 9.26 -5.22
N VAL A 249 -16.31 10.36 -5.95
CA VAL A 249 -15.04 11.09 -6.04
C VAL A 249 -15.13 12.38 -5.23
N GLY A 250 -14.17 12.61 -4.35
CA GLY A 250 -14.16 13.77 -3.45
C GLY A 250 -12.83 14.53 -3.46
N GLY A 251 -12.80 15.74 -4.06
CA GLY A 251 -11.60 16.57 -4.15
C GLY A 251 -11.54 17.41 -5.42
N GLU A 252 -10.35 17.65 -5.96
CA GLU A 252 -10.14 18.29 -7.26
C GLU A 252 -10.44 17.31 -8.41
N ASP A 253 -10.76 17.85 -9.59
CA ASP A 253 -11.17 17.04 -10.75
C ASP A 253 -10.10 15.97 -11.10
N PRO A 254 -10.43 14.67 -11.07
CA PRO A 254 -9.50 13.60 -11.42
C PRO A 254 -9.05 13.63 -12.89
N ARG A 255 -9.81 14.28 -13.77
CA ARG A 255 -9.43 14.47 -15.19
C ARG A 255 -8.23 15.39 -15.37
N ASP A 256 -7.84 16.15 -14.34
CA ASP A 256 -6.64 16.99 -14.32
C ASP A 256 -5.44 16.28 -13.64
N ALA A 257 -5.56 14.97 -13.39
CA ALA A 257 -4.48 14.16 -12.84
C ALA A 257 -3.35 13.94 -13.84
N SER A 258 -2.13 13.76 -13.32
CA SER A 258 -0.96 13.41 -14.12
C SER A 258 0.08 12.65 -13.33
N ALA A 259 0.85 11.77 -13.97
CA ALA A 259 1.96 11.07 -13.34
C ALA A 259 3.04 12.03 -12.77
N THR A 260 3.23 13.20 -13.42
CA THR A 260 4.14 14.25 -12.93
C THR A 260 3.66 14.79 -11.58
N HIS A 261 2.39 15.15 -11.46
CA HIS A 261 1.82 15.59 -10.19
C HIS A 261 1.88 14.47 -9.13
N GLY A 262 1.64 13.21 -9.52
CA GLY A 262 1.80 12.06 -8.62
C GLY A 262 3.24 11.91 -8.08
N LYS A 263 4.24 12.12 -8.93
CA LYS A 263 5.64 12.15 -8.51
C LYS A 263 5.90 13.27 -7.48
N GLU A 264 5.36 14.45 -7.69
CA GLU A 264 5.49 15.58 -6.75
C GLU A 264 4.80 15.26 -5.41
N CYS A 265 3.61 14.65 -5.43
CA CYS A 265 2.91 14.17 -4.24
C CYS A 265 3.78 13.18 -3.46
N LEU A 266 4.35 12.18 -4.15
CA LEU A 266 5.24 11.19 -3.54
C LEU A 266 6.48 11.84 -2.92
N GLN A 267 7.14 12.74 -3.65
CA GLN A 267 8.33 13.45 -3.15
C GLN A 267 8.03 14.29 -1.91
N LYS A 268 6.91 15.00 -1.90
CA LYS A 268 6.46 15.76 -0.74
C LYS A 268 6.22 14.86 0.46
N SER A 269 5.58 13.73 0.25
CA SER A 269 5.31 12.73 1.29
C SER A 269 6.62 12.17 1.87
N LEU A 270 7.57 11.81 1.03
CA LEU A 270 8.89 11.31 1.45
C LEU A 270 9.65 12.35 2.28
N GLU A 271 9.61 13.62 1.90
CA GLU A 271 10.27 14.69 2.66
C GLU A 271 9.64 14.88 4.05
N LEU A 272 8.31 14.88 4.14
CA LEU A 272 7.62 14.96 5.43
C LEU A 272 7.96 13.76 6.35
N LEU A 273 8.03 12.55 5.79
CA LEU A 273 8.41 11.36 6.54
C LEU A 273 9.88 11.39 6.95
N ARG A 274 10.77 11.89 6.08
CA ARG A 274 12.19 12.08 6.42
C ARG A 274 12.34 12.99 7.64
N GLN A 275 11.63 14.13 7.65
CA GLN A 275 11.65 15.07 8.77
C GLN A 275 11.11 14.43 10.06
N MET A 276 10.03 13.66 9.97
CA MET A 276 9.44 12.94 11.10
C MET A 276 10.42 11.93 11.69
N PHE A 277 11.06 11.12 10.87
CA PHE A 277 12.02 10.11 11.30
C PHE A 277 13.32 10.73 11.83
N ALA A 278 13.83 11.79 11.21
CA ALA A 278 14.99 12.53 11.70
C ALA A 278 14.73 13.14 13.09
N LYS A 279 13.59 13.81 13.28
CA LYS A 279 13.17 14.34 14.59
C LYS A 279 13.06 13.24 15.66
N ALA A 280 12.74 12.04 15.25
CA ALA A 280 12.66 10.87 16.12
C ALA A 280 14.01 10.18 16.36
N GLY A 281 15.10 10.62 15.71
CA GLY A 281 16.40 9.95 15.82
C GLY A 281 16.46 8.56 15.19
N LEU A 282 15.67 8.37 14.12
CA LEU A 282 15.62 7.12 13.37
C LEU A 282 16.44 7.17 12.06
N LEU A 283 16.90 8.33 11.65
CA LEU A 283 17.76 8.54 10.47
C LEU A 283 19.12 9.04 10.88
#